data_01abfa904484cbe2dab65993134d3c42
#
_entry.id   01abfa904484cbe2dab65993134d3c42
#
_cell.length_a   1.000
_cell.length_b   1.000
_cell.length_c   1.000
_cell.angle_alpha   90.00
_cell.angle_beta   90.00
_cell.angle_gamma   90.00
#
_symmetry.space_group_name_H-M   'P 1'
#
loop_
_entity.id
_entity.type
_entity.pdbx_description
1 polymer ?
#
loop_
_entity_poly.entity_id
_entity_poly.type
_entity_poly.pdbx_seq_one_letter_code
_entity_poly.pdbx_strand_id
1 'polypeptide(L)'
;MKELVLKTYVASLCKTNEYGYALFTPDINYSIPGYQRPYEWSNEKIENMMSSLFDFYEEGIQSYNKDVLLFGTIQLNVNRNNGYEEYEIIDGQQRLVSFYLLINALKELEPSIIIPDFNVKNYIQDDYNQSFIGANESNNDSLYGINYRRIKKILYDSSEVNLKELFDMVVSRVKFVVIITENITTIERTLQIFTALNTTGLPLDVKDVFKVKFCDFLSKNTEYYNTQENIKIVNEAYALLEDLNDTNEDDLLDVYRFYLLGKAKQGTSNNLKCSNEKFFNDIFDSSDYSDIKKSMKADDVFNIAQVMQETERLLQNKRQNIATTSESICFLARDLMNWSGYGRLKNLLYYFVLCLNPSDFHVTEEIVDNACSMLLDLSCMCSLYRMYYSKILNEVFNFVKKNIINCNSSLNPSILKASISDFLKDKKYLLDNYNALLLGTSSVFDNSRVHYFLLLSYAEDCYSAKETLEKCYLDILHRDKWDIDIEHIHSQKFFDNSPISKELGGSLGNLMYLESGINRTLGKDIKDSKVKNSKDDYYGKKTKENGYKKSKLVSIKVFMSKYENEEDWTEELVKARSRQKQGFINNIFKRILPTIITQ
;
A
#
# COMPACT_ATOMS: atom_id res chain seq x y z
N MET A 1 -35.74 3.16 -23.00
CA MET A 1 -34.69 2.37 -22.29
C MET A 1 -34.92 0.93 -22.68
N LYS A 2 -33.90 0.25 -23.21
CA LYS A 2 -33.98 -1.20 -23.38
C LYS A 2 -33.96 -1.86 -22.00
N GLU A 3 -34.78 -2.88 -21.82
CA GLU A 3 -34.86 -3.61 -20.56
C GLU A 3 -33.56 -4.39 -20.32
N LEU A 4 -33.07 -4.41 -19.08
CA LEU A 4 -31.91 -5.22 -18.71
C LEU A 4 -32.29 -6.69 -18.82
N VAL A 5 -31.54 -7.44 -19.59
CA VAL A 5 -31.71 -8.90 -19.70
C VAL A 5 -30.56 -9.56 -18.93
N LEU A 6 -30.92 -10.47 -18.03
CA LEU A 6 -29.97 -11.30 -17.29
C LEU A 6 -30.27 -12.77 -17.56
N LYS A 7 -29.29 -13.50 -18.05
CA LYS A 7 -29.38 -14.94 -18.32
C LYS A 7 -28.35 -15.66 -17.46
N THR A 8 -28.71 -16.81 -16.93
CA THR A 8 -27.82 -17.63 -16.11
C THR A 8 -27.81 -19.04 -16.63
N TYR A 9 -26.61 -19.56 -16.86
CA TYR A 9 -26.39 -20.92 -17.35
C TYR A 9 -25.40 -21.67 -16.47
N VAL A 10 -25.54 -23.00 -16.42
CA VAL A 10 -24.45 -23.87 -16.00
C VAL A 10 -23.78 -24.38 -17.27
N ALA A 11 -22.56 -23.98 -17.49
CA ALA A 11 -21.82 -24.29 -18.72
C ALA A 11 -20.55 -25.10 -18.44
N SER A 12 -20.19 -25.95 -19.39
CA SER A 12 -18.89 -26.60 -19.47
C SER A 12 -17.93 -25.76 -20.32
N LEU A 13 -16.66 -26.16 -20.33
CA LEU A 13 -15.66 -25.48 -21.17
C LEU A 13 -15.95 -25.70 -22.69
N CYS A 14 -16.10 -26.93 -23.14
CA CYS A 14 -16.27 -27.21 -24.58
C CYS A 14 -17.54 -27.95 -24.93
N LYS A 15 -18.23 -28.55 -23.95
CA LYS A 15 -19.46 -29.32 -24.24
C LYS A 15 -20.68 -28.42 -24.09
N THR A 16 -21.42 -28.22 -25.16
CA THR A 16 -22.65 -27.43 -25.14
C THR A 16 -23.70 -28.01 -24.19
N ASN A 17 -24.38 -27.14 -23.44
CA ASN A 17 -25.52 -27.48 -22.62
C ASN A 17 -26.80 -27.63 -23.47
N GLU A 18 -27.94 -27.86 -22.83
CA GLU A 18 -29.25 -27.98 -23.49
C GLU A 18 -29.68 -26.73 -24.28
N TYR A 19 -29.08 -25.57 -23.94
CA TYR A 19 -29.29 -24.28 -24.61
C TYR A 19 -28.27 -24.02 -25.73
N GLY A 20 -27.41 -24.97 -26.05
CA GLY A 20 -26.38 -24.84 -27.08
C GLY A 20 -25.18 -23.99 -26.68
N TYR A 21 -24.98 -23.72 -25.38
CA TYR A 21 -23.92 -22.84 -24.85
C TYR A 21 -22.79 -23.64 -24.19
N ALA A 22 -21.55 -23.32 -24.57
CA ALA A 22 -20.32 -23.73 -23.90
C ALA A 22 -19.36 -22.52 -23.86
N LEU A 23 -18.38 -22.53 -22.96
CA LEU A 23 -17.48 -21.39 -22.81
C LEU A 23 -16.48 -21.26 -23.97
N PHE A 24 -15.91 -22.38 -24.44
CA PHE A 24 -14.94 -22.36 -25.54
C PHE A 24 -15.60 -22.92 -26.81
N THR A 25 -16.14 -22.01 -27.61
CA THR A 25 -16.71 -22.33 -28.93
C THR A 25 -16.24 -21.31 -29.97
N PRO A 26 -16.14 -21.66 -31.23
CA PRO A 26 -15.72 -20.77 -32.31
C PRO A 26 -16.62 -19.53 -32.47
N ASP A 27 -17.88 -19.64 -32.04
CA ASP A 27 -18.90 -18.62 -32.25
C ASP A 27 -18.85 -17.50 -31.19
N ILE A 28 -18.08 -17.69 -30.11
CA ILE A 28 -17.98 -16.73 -29.03
C ILE A 28 -16.65 -15.96 -29.12
N ASN A 29 -16.75 -14.65 -29.32
CA ASN A 29 -15.61 -13.75 -29.25
C ASN A 29 -15.59 -13.08 -27.87
N TYR A 30 -14.55 -13.34 -27.11
CA TYR A 30 -14.35 -12.70 -25.81
C TYR A 30 -13.52 -11.44 -25.94
N SER A 31 -13.84 -10.46 -25.10
CA SER A 31 -12.99 -9.29 -24.86
C SER A 31 -12.73 -9.10 -23.38
N ILE A 32 -11.50 -8.72 -23.05
CA ILE A 32 -11.12 -8.33 -21.71
C ILE A 32 -11.11 -6.80 -21.69
N PRO A 33 -12.03 -6.16 -20.92
CA PRO A 33 -12.11 -4.71 -20.85
C PRO A 33 -10.83 -4.10 -20.31
N GLY A 34 -10.52 -2.89 -20.74
CA GLY A 34 -9.33 -2.17 -20.31
C GLY A 34 -9.22 -1.91 -18.81
N TYR A 35 -10.33 -1.90 -18.11
CA TYR A 35 -10.38 -1.71 -16.66
C TYR A 35 -10.11 -3.00 -15.86
N GLN A 36 -10.09 -4.16 -16.50
CA GLN A 36 -9.74 -5.42 -15.83
C GLN A 36 -8.24 -5.44 -15.53
N ARG A 37 -7.91 -6.02 -14.37
CA ARG A 37 -6.50 -6.24 -14.01
C ARG A 37 -5.86 -7.27 -14.94
N PRO A 38 -4.53 -7.23 -15.10
CA PRO A 38 -3.80 -8.26 -15.84
C PRO A 38 -4.04 -9.68 -15.29
N TYR A 39 -3.56 -10.67 -16.01
CA TYR A 39 -3.53 -12.04 -15.50
C TYR A 39 -2.49 -12.18 -14.41
N GLU A 40 -2.92 -12.55 -13.18
CA GLU A 40 -2.10 -12.48 -11.95
C GLU A 40 -2.10 -13.80 -11.13
N TRP A 41 -2.60 -14.88 -11.67
CA TRP A 41 -2.60 -16.14 -10.89
C TRP A 41 -1.17 -16.58 -10.57
N SER A 42 -0.88 -16.68 -9.26
CA SER A 42 0.38 -17.19 -8.74
C SER A 42 0.54 -18.70 -8.98
N ASN A 43 1.77 -19.20 -8.86
CA ASN A 43 2.07 -20.63 -8.91
C ASN A 43 1.21 -21.44 -7.93
N GLU A 44 0.98 -20.93 -6.71
CA GLU A 44 0.15 -21.58 -5.70
C GLU A 44 -1.30 -21.74 -6.16
N LYS A 45 -1.88 -20.73 -6.81
CA LYS A 45 -3.24 -20.81 -7.35
C LYS A 45 -3.35 -21.84 -8.49
N ILE A 46 -2.33 -21.93 -9.34
CA ILE A 46 -2.26 -22.96 -10.38
C ILE A 46 -2.15 -24.36 -9.77
N GLU A 47 -1.30 -24.54 -8.76
CA GLU A 47 -1.14 -25.81 -8.06
C GLU A 47 -2.45 -26.23 -7.38
N ASN A 48 -3.14 -25.33 -6.73
CA ASN A 48 -4.43 -25.59 -6.09
C ASN A 48 -5.51 -25.96 -7.12
N MET A 49 -5.52 -25.29 -8.28
CA MET A 49 -6.41 -25.66 -9.39
C MET A 49 -6.13 -27.08 -9.87
N MET A 50 -4.86 -27.40 -10.13
CA MET A 50 -4.44 -28.71 -10.61
C MET A 50 -4.73 -29.81 -9.59
N SER A 51 -4.45 -29.58 -8.30
CA SER A 51 -4.79 -30.51 -7.23
C SER A 51 -6.29 -30.82 -7.20
N SER A 52 -7.13 -29.79 -7.23
CA SER A 52 -8.59 -29.96 -7.24
C SER A 52 -9.08 -30.78 -8.45
N LEU A 53 -8.43 -30.63 -9.61
CA LEU A 53 -8.77 -31.40 -10.81
C LEU A 53 -8.31 -32.84 -10.70
N PHE A 54 -7.15 -33.10 -10.13
CA PHE A 54 -6.66 -34.47 -9.93
C PHE A 54 -7.47 -35.22 -8.86
N ASP A 55 -7.78 -34.58 -7.75
CA ASP A 55 -8.63 -35.15 -6.70
C ASP A 55 -9.98 -35.57 -7.29
N PHE A 56 -10.59 -34.70 -8.10
CA PHE A 56 -11.86 -35.00 -8.77
C PHE A 56 -11.74 -36.09 -9.85
N TYR A 57 -10.60 -36.14 -10.55
CA TYR A 57 -10.31 -37.18 -11.53
C TYR A 57 -10.20 -38.57 -10.86
N GLU A 58 -9.45 -38.66 -9.76
CA GLU A 58 -9.27 -39.90 -8.99
C GLU A 58 -10.57 -40.40 -8.38
N GLU A 59 -11.38 -39.51 -7.78
CA GLU A 59 -12.71 -39.83 -7.27
C GLU A 59 -13.63 -40.38 -8.40
N GLY A 60 -13.54 -39.78 -9.58
CA GLY A 60 -14.33 -40.19 -10.76
C GLY A 60 -14.00 -41.57 -11.27
N ILE A 61 -12.74 -42.01 -11.18
CA ILE A 61 -12.30 -43.37 -11.56
C ILE A 61 -12.81 -44.39 -10.56
N GLN A 62 -12.80 -44.06 -9.26
CA GLN A 62 -13.16 -44.98 -8.18
C GLN A 62 -14.68 -45.24 -8.07
N SER A 63 -15.51 -44.24 -8.39
CA SER A 63 -16.94 -44.27 -8.03
C SER A 63 -17.92 -44.44 -9.16
N TYR A 64 -17.51 -44.48 -10.42
CA TYR A 64 -18.40 -44.39 -11.61
C TYR A 64 -19.38 -43.20 -11.54
N ASN A 65 -19.05 -42.20 -10.77
CA ASN A 65 -19.94 -41.09 -10.40
C ASN A 65 -20.06 -40.12 -11.59
N LYS A 66 -21.28 -39.62 -11.85
CA LYS A 66 -21.57 -38.60 -12.88
C LYS A 66 -21.53 -37.19 -12.31
N ASP A 67 -20.90 -37.01 -11.18
CA ASP A 67 -20.82 -35.71 -10.51
C ASP A 67 -20.09 -34.67 -11.36
N VAL A 68 -20.36 -33.43 -11.06
CA VAL A 68 -19.76 -32.29 -11.74
C VAL A 68 -18.94 -31.49 -10.72
N LEU A 69 -17.79 -30.99 -11.16
CA LEU A 69 -16.98 -30.08 -10.38
C LEU A 69 -17.37 -28.64 -10.71
N LEU A 70 -17.98 -27.93 -9.75
CA LEU A 70 -18.30 -26.52 -9.93
C LEU A 70 -17.08 -25.66 -9.61
N PHE A 71 -16.57 -24.94 -10.62
CA PHE A 71 -15.33 -24.17 -10.51
C PHE A 71 -15.54 -22.66 -10.33
N GLY A 72 -16.75 -22.24 -10.02
CA GLY A 72 -17.11 -20.87 -9.71
C GLY A 72 -17.95 -20.18 -10.79
N THR A 73 -17.97 -18.84 -10.73
CA THR A 73 -18.83 -18.00 -11.57
C THR A 73 -18.00 -17.28 -12.64
N ILE A 74 -18.56 -17.14 -13.83
CA ILE A 74 -18.07 -16.28 -14.91
C ILE A 74 -19.18 -15.30 -15.26
N GLN A 75 -18.87 -14.02 -15.23
CA GLN A 75 -19.81 -12.96 -15.61
C GLN A 75 -19.40 -12.33 -16.92
N LEU A 76 -20.34 -12.22 -17.84
CA LEU A 76 -20.17 -11.72 -19.19
C LEU A 76 -21.18 -10.60 -19.48
N ASN A 77 -20.76 -9.61 -20.23
CA ASN A 77 -21.66 -8.61 -20.83
C ASN A 77 -21.62 -8.74 -22.35
N VAL A 78 -22.79 -8.81 -22.99
CA VAL A 78 -22.86 -8.94 -24.44
C VAL A 78 -23.00 -7.57 -25.09
N ASN A 79 -21.99 -7.24 -25.87
CA ASN A 79 -21.98 -6.06 -26.72
C ASN A 79 -22.33 -6.44 -28.16
N ARG A 80 -23.41 -5.88 -28.69
CA ARG A 80 -23.86 -6.12 -30.07
C ARG A 80 -23.54 -4.90 -30.93
N ASN A 81 -22.39 -4.94 -31.60
CA ASN A 81 -21.96 -3.89 -32.50
C ASN A 81 -21.88 -4.42 -33.95
N ASN A 82 -22.52 -3.74 -34.90
CA ASN A 82 -22.42 -4.02 -36.35
C ASN A 82 -22.67 -5.49 -36.77
N GLY A 83 -23.55 -6.19 -36.04
CA GLY A 83 -23.93 -7.57 -36.38
C GLY A 83 -23.01 -8.64 -35.79
N TYR A 84 -22.02 -8.27 -34.99
CA TYR A 84 -21.17 -9.17 -34.24
C TYR A 84 -21.52 -9.13 -32.76
N GLU A 85 -21.56 -10.30 -32.12
CA GLU A 85 -21.67 -10.41 -30.66
C GLU A 85 -20.28 -10.56 -30.07
N GLU A 86 -19.94 -9.65 -29.15
CA GLU A 86 -18.72 -9.69 -28.37
C GLU A 86 -19.09 -9.87 -26.89
N TYR A 87 -18.45 -10.84 -26.22
CA TYR A 87 -18.67 -11.17 -24.82
C TYR A 87 -17.55 -10.56 -23.99
N GLU A 88 -17.83 -9.43 -23.37
CA GLU A 88 -16.93 -8.74 -22.48
C GLU A 88 -16.87 -9.47 -21.13
N ILE A 89 -15.68 -9.89 -20.71
CA ILE A 89 -15.47 -10.62 -19.44
C ILE A 89 -15.49 -9.63 -18.29
N ILE A 90 -16.54 -9.69 -17.47
CA ILE A 90 -16.71 -8.82 -16.31
C ILE A 90 -16.11 -9.45 -15.04
N ASP A 91 -16.23 -10.77 -14.87
CA ASP A 91 -15.57 -11.55 -13.84
C ASP A 91 -15.23 -12.95 -14.33
N GLY A 92 -14.23 -13.57 -13.72
CA GLY A 92 -13.77 -14.91 -14.06
C GLY A 92 -12.64 -14.96 -15.08
N GLN A 93 -12.07 -13.83 -15.49
CA GLN A 93 -10.94 -13.76 -16.43
C GLN A 93 -9.80 -14.70 -16.03
N GLN A 94 -9.34 -14.62 -14.78
CA GLN A 94 -8.23 -15.42 -14.29
C GLN A 94 -8.49 -16.93 -14.46
N ARG A 95 -9.71 -17.37 -14.16
CA ARG A 95 -10.15 -18.78 -14.31
C ARG A 95 -10.18 -19.18 -15.78
N LEU A 96 -10.84 -18.38 -16.61
CA LEU A 96 -11.00 -18.65 -18.04
C LEU A 96 -9.63 -18.79 -18.72
N VAL A 97 -8.71 -17.88 -18.45
CA VAL A 97 -7.33 -17.90 -18.96
C VAL A 97 -6.59 -19.14 -18.48
N SER A 98 -6.65 -19.48 -17.19
CA SER A 98 -5.93 -20.64 -16.65
C SER A 98 -6.43 -21.96 -17.24
N PHE A 99 -7.74 -22.10 -17.43
CA PHE A 99 -8.30 -23.29 -18.11
C PHE A 99 -7.92 -23.35 -19.58
N TYR A 100 -7.81 -22.23 -20.26
CA TYR A 100 -7.29 -22.19 -21.62
C TYR A 100 -5.82 -22.65 -21.68
N LEU A 101 -4.97 -22.18 -20.78
CA LEU A 101 -3.59 -22.64 -20.68
C LEU A 101 -3.51 -24.14 -20.40
N LEU A 102 -4.37 -24.67 -19.53
CA LEU A 102 -4.45 -26.10 -19.23
C LEU A 102 -4.84 -26.92 -20.45
N ILE A 103 -5.87 -26.51 -21.20
CA ILE A 103 -6.32 -27.21 -22.39
C ILE A 103 -5.24 -27.25 -23.47
N ASN A 104 -4.51 -26.14 -23.66
CA ASN A 104 -3.39 -26.09 -24.59
C ASN A 104 -2.21 -26.97 -24.13
N ALA A 105 -1.90 -27.01 -22.84
CA ALA A 105 -0.86 -27.88 -22.29
C ALA A 105 -1.22 -29.38 -22.48
N LEU A 106 -2.47 -29.74 -22.24
CA LEU A 106 -2.97 -31.11 -22.49
C LEU A 106 -2.86 -31.50 -23.97
N LYS A 107 -3.23 -30.59 -24.88
CA LYS A 107 -3.10 -30.83 -26.33
C LYS A 107 -1.64 -31.01 -26.76
N GLU A 108 -0.71 -30.24 -26.21
CA GLU A 108 0.70 -30.35 -26.55
C GLU A 108 1.29 -31.69 -26.07
N LEU A 109 0.90 -32.16 -24.88
CA LEU A 109 1.37 -33.42 -24.30
C LEU A 109 0.66 -34.65 -24.91
N GLU A 110 -0.60 -34.50 -25.36
CA GLU A 110 -1.39 -35.54 -26.01
C GLU A 110 -1.98 -35.01 -27.34
N PRO A 111 -1.24 -35.12 -28.45
CA PRO A 111 -1.65 -34.55 -29.74
C PRO A 111 -2.97 -35.10 -30.34
N SER A 112 -3.47 -36.22 -29.83
CA SER A 112 -4.78 -36.74 -30.23
C SER A 112 -5.97 -35.91 -29.72
N ILE A 113 -5.74 -34.98 -28.81
CA ILE A 113 -6.75 -34.05 -28.28
C ILE A 113 -7.05 -32.97 -29.33
N ILE A 114 -8.34 -32.81 -29.64
CA ILE A 114 -8.83 -31.75 -30.51
C ILE A 114 -9.51 -30.69 -29.64
N ILE A 115 -9.01 -29.47 -29.67
CA ILE A 115 -9.61 -28.31 -28.99
C ILE A 115 -10.33 -27.41 -29.99
N PRO A 116 -11.49 -26.82 -29.65
CA PRO A 116 -12.12 -25.81 -30.47
C PRO A 116 -11.27 -24.56 -30.55
N ASP A 117 -11.39 -23.81 -31.65
CA ASP A 117 -10.81 -22.49 -31.74
C ASP A 117 -11.43 -21.59 -30.67
N PHE A 118 -10.58 -20.81 -30.03
CA PHE A 118 -10.98 -19.91 -28.98
C PHE A 118 -10.34 -18.53 -29.21
N ASN A 119 -11.14 -17.49 -29.25
CA ASN A 119 -10.68 -16.15 -29.56
C ASN A 119 -10.92 -15.20 -28.37
N VAL A 120 -9.85 -14.64 -27.86
CA VAL A 120 -9.89 -13.59 -26.82
C VAL A 120 -9.13 -12.39 -27.30
N LYS A 121 -9.81 -11.25 -27.38
CA LYS A 121 -9.16 -9.95 -27.61
C LYS A 121 -8.93 -9.26 -26.28
N ASN A 122 -7.72 -8.82 -26.05
CA ASN A 122 -7.42 -7.91 -24.95
C ASN A 122 -7.09 -6.53 -25.51
N TYR A 123 -7.83 -5.52 -25.05
CA TYR A 123 -7.65 -4.14 -25.50
C TYR A 123 -6.59 -3.37 -24.69
N ILE A 124 -6.02 -3.98 -23.62
CA ILE A 124 -5.10 -3.30 -22.72
C ILE A 124 -3.64 -3.47 -23.14
N GLN A 125 -3.30 -4.65 -23.72
CA GLN A 125 -1.92 -5.02 -24.00
C GLN A 125 -1.83 -5.49 -25.46
N ASP A 126 -1.13 -4.72 -26.30
CA ASP A 126 -0.75 -5.21 -27.64
C ASP A 126 0.07 -6.50 -27.53
N ASP A 127 0.83 -6.65 -26.42
CA ASP A 127 1.60 -7.83 -26.08
C ASP A 127 0.74 -8.98 -25.52
N TYR A 128 -0.53 -8.75 -25.14
CA TYR A 128 -1.37 -9.79 -24.55
C TYR A 128 -1.63 -10.91 -25.54
N ASN A 129 -2.04 -10.59 -26.76
CA ASN A 129 -2.29 -11.59 -27.79
C ASN A 129 -1.01 -12.35 -28.12
N GLN A 130 0.14 -11.67 -28.19
CA GLN A 130 1.44 -12.30 -28.39
C GLN A 130 1.84 -13.13 -27.18
N SER A 131 1.71 -12.62 -25.97
CA SER A 131 2.05 -13.31 -24.73
C SER A 131 1.11 -14.49 -24.44
N PHE A 132 -0.18 -14.36 -24.76
CA PHE A 132 -1.16 -15.41 -24.56
C PHE A 132 -1.10 -16.48 -25.66
N ILE A 133 -1.01 -16.08 -26.93
CA ILE A 133 -0.84 -17.00 -28.07
C ILE A 133 0.54 -17.66 -28.01
N GLY A 134 1.58 -16.91 -27.63
CA GLY A 134 2.92 -17.41 -27.46
C GLY A 134 3.22 -18.02 -26.09
N ALA A 135 2.21 -18.27 -25.23
CA ALA A 135 2.42 -18.82 -23.88
C ALA A 135 3.10 -20.21 -23.91
N ASN A 136 2.90 -20.96 -24.98
CA ASN A 136 3.55 -22.25 -25.23
C ASN A 136 4.98 -22.15 -25.74
N GLU A 137 5.47 -20.95 -26.09
CA GLU A 137 6.86 -20.77 -26.50
C GLU A 137 7.81 -20.90 -25.30
N SER A 138 8.94 -21.58 -25.51
CA SER A 138 9.90 -21.89 -24.44
C SER A 138 10.54 -20.66 -23.78
N ASN A 139 10.55 -19.51 -24.46
CA ASN A 139 11.19 -18.27 -24.02
C ASN A 139 10.18 -17.21 -23.56
N ASN A 140 8.92 -17.55 -23.39
CA ASN A 140 7.90 -16.61 -22.93
C ASN A 140 7.97 -16.46 -21.40
N ASP A 141 8.52 -15.35 -20.91
CA ASP A 141 8.66 -15.02 -19.48
C ASP A 141 7.45 -14.27 -18.90
N SER A 142 6.38 -14.08 -19.68
CA SER A 142 5.12 -13.58 -19.15
C SER A 142 4.49 -14.56 -18.14
N LEU A 143 3.60 -14.09 -17.27
CA LEU A 143 2.86 -14.96 -16.35
C LEU A 143 2.06 -16.05 -17.09
N TYR A 144 1.62 -15.77 -18.31
CA TYR A 144 0.98 -16.80 -19.17
C TYR A 144 1.97 -17.92 -19.47
N GLY A 145 3.17 -17.60 -19.93
CA GLY A 145 4.22 -18.57 -20.26
C GLY A 145 4.72 -19.30 -19.02
N ILE A 146 4.91 -18.60 -17.90
CA ILE A 146 5.33 -19.20 -16.63
C ILE A 146 4.29 -20.22 -16.16
N ASN A 147 3.01 -19.85 -16.12
CA ASN A 147 1.92 -20.72 -15.69
C ASN A 147 1.67 -21.86 -16.66
N TYR A 148 1.81 -21.62 -17.96
CA TYR A 148 1.75 -22.68 -18.97
C TYR A 148 2.82 -23.75 -18.73
N ARG A 149 4.09 -23.34 -18.57
CA ARG A 149 5.19 -24.28 -18.26
C ARG A 149 4.97 -25.00 -16.94
N ARG A 150 4.40 -24.31 -15.94
CA ARG A 150 4.07 -24.91 -14.63
C ARG A 150 3.01 -25.99 -14.78
N ILE A 151 1.90 -25.70 -15.46
CA ILE A 151 0.84 -26.67 -15.75
C ILE A 151 1.40 -27.88 -16.50
N LYS A 152 2.18 -27.63 -17.56
CA LYS A 152 2.79 -28.69 -18.38
C LYS A 152 3.72 -29.56 -17.54
N LYS A 153 4.50 -28.99 -16.65
CA LYS A 153 5.36 -29.74 -15.74
C LYS A 153 4.54 -30.61 -14.79
N ILE A 154 3.50 -30.08 -14.18
CA ILE A 154 2.62 -30.84 -13.27
C ILE A 154 1.99 -32.02 -14.01
N LEU A 155 1.48 -31.82 -15.24
CA LEU A 155 0.91 -32.87 -16.06
C LEU A 155 1.96 -33.95 -16.43
N TYR A 156 3.18 -33.52 -16.77
CA TYR A 156 4.27 -34.43 -17.12
C TYR A 156 4.72 -35.30 -15.93
N ASP A 157 4.80 -34.68 -14.75
CA ASP A 157 5.22 -35.35 -13.51
C ASP A 157 4.13 -36.33 -13.00
N SER A 158 2.89 -36.19 -13.45
CA SER A 158 1.73 -37.04 -13.09
C SER A 158 1.57 -38.24 -14.05
N SER A 159 2.56 -39.10 -14.11
CA SER A 159 2.65 -40.23 -15.05
C SER A 159 1.52 -41.26 -14.94
N GLU A 160 0.78 -41.31 -13.83
CA GLU A 160 -0.34 -42.23 -13.60
C GLU A 160 -1.67 -41.71 -14.16
N VAL A 161 -1.73 -40.44 -14.60
CA VAL A 161 -2.93 -39.80 -15.12
C VAL A 161 -3.04 -40.00 -16.63
N ASN A 162 -4.16 -40.53 -17.09
CA ASN A 162 -4.46 -40.55 -18.52
C ASN A 162 -4.88 -39.16 -18.99
N LEU A 163 -4.01 -38.48 -19.74
CA LEU A 163 -4.21 -37.07 -20.15
C LEU A 163 -5.47 -36.90 -21.03
N LYS A 164 -5.83 -37.88 -21.82
CA LYS A 164 -7.05 -37.81 -22.64
C LYS A 164 -8.31 -37.93 -21.80
N GLU A 165 -8.33 -38.83 -20.84
CA GLU A 165 -9.45 -38.98 -19.91
C GLU A 165 -9.57 -37.76 -19.01
N LEU A 166 -8.43 -37.19 -18.55
CA LEU A 166 -8.39 -35.92 -17.80
C LEU A 166 -8.97 -34.78 -18.64
N PHE A 167 -8.58 -34.67 -19.92
CA PHE A 167 -9.14 -33.69 -20.84
C PHE A 167 -10.65 -33.85 -20.98
N ASP A 168 -11.14 -35.08 -21.29
CA ASP A 168 -12.56 -35.35 -21.44
C ASP A 168 -13.36 -34.99 -20.17
N MET A 169 -12.79 -35.26 -19.01
CA MET A 169 -13.36 -34.85 -17.72
C MET A 169 -13.39 -33.33 -17.58
N VAL A 170 -12.27 -32.63 -17.81
CA VAL A 170 -12.16 -31.18 -17.71
C VAL A 170 -13.16 -30.47 -18.62
N VAL A 171 -13.26 -30.88 -19.90
CA VAL A 171 -14.12 -30.18 -20.86
C VAL A 171 -15.60 -30.51 -20.72
N SER A 172 -15.96 -31.62 -20.06
CA SER A 172 -17.35 -32.06 -19.93
C SER A 172 -17.93 -31.98 -18.55
N ARG A 173 -17.13 -32.18 -17.49
CA ARG A 173 -17.59 -32.29 -16.08
C ARG A 173 -17.21 -31.09 -15.21
N VAL A 174 -16.19 -30.32 -15.58
CA VAL A 174 -15.95 -29.03 -14.94
C VAL A 174 -17.00 -28.04 -15.43
N LYS A 175 -17.68 -27.42 -14.48
CA LYS A 175 -18.80 -26.50 -14.74
C LYS A 175 -18.55 -25.14 -14.11
N PHE A 176 -19.14 -24.14 -14.77
CA PHE A 176 -19.18 -22.77 -14.32
C PHE A 176 -20.63 -22.27 -14.28
N VAL A 177 -20.93 -21.44 -13.30
CA VAL A 177 -22.15 -20.62 -13.36
C VAL A 177 -21.83 -19.41 -14.21
N VAL A 178 -22.44 -19.34 -15.39
CA VAL A 178 -22.23 -18.23 -16.33
C VAL A 178 -23.40 -17.28 -16.23
N ILE A 179 -23.14 -16.03 -15.93
CA ILE A 179 -24.11 -14.96 -15.84
C ILE A 179 -23.87 -14.03 -17.03
N ILE A 180 -24.85 -13.94 -17.92
CA ILE A 180 -24.78 -13.10 -19.11
C ILE A 180 -25.73 -11.92 -18.94
N THR A 181 -25.20 -10.72 -19.06
CA THR A 181 -25.96 -9.47 -19.09
C THR A 181 -26.01 -8.90 -20.50
N GLU A 182 -27.17 -8.42 -20.90
CA GLU A 182 -27.38 -7.79 -22.20
C GLU A 182 -27.96 -6.38 -22.05
N ASN A 183 -27.73 -5.52 -23.04
CA ASN A 183 -28.22 -4.15 -23.05
C ASN A 183 -27.66 -3.24 -21.96
N ILE A 184 -26.51 -3.57 -21.38
CA ILE A 184 -25.80 -2.65 -20.52
C ILE A 184 -25.02 -1.68 -21.40
N THR A 185 -25.37 -0.41 -21.29
CA THR A 185 -24.79 0.66 -22.12
C THR A 185 -23.79 1.51 -21.38
N THR A 186 -23.67 1.32 -20.06
CA THR A 186 -22.75 2.09 -19.22
C THR A 186 -21.96 1.17 -18.30
N ILE A 187 -20.68 1.48 -18.16
CA ILE A 187 -19.74 0.75 -17.27
C ILE A 187 -20.22 0.80 -15.83
N GLU A 188 -20.80 1.92 -15.37
CA GLU A 188 -21.38 2.04 -14.02
C GLU A 188 -22.43 0.95 -13.72
N ARG A 189 -23.27 0.66 -14.70
CA ARG A 189 -24.31 -0.35 -14.55
C ARG A 189 -23.73 -1.76 -14.56
N THR A 190 -22.69 -1.98 -15.34
CA THR A 190 -21.88 -3.24 -15.31
C THR A 190 -21.30 -3.46 -13.92
N LEU A 191 -20.70 -2.44 -13.33
CA LEU A 191 -20.13 -2.50 -11.97
C LEU A 191 -21.18 -2.70 -10.88
N GLN A 192 -22.33 -2.02 -10.97
CA GLN A 192 -23.42 -2.21 -10.02
C GLN A 192 -23.88 -3.66 -10.01
N ILE A 193 -24.01 -4.27 -11.17
CA ILE A 193 -24.39 -5.68 -11.32
C ILE A 193 -23.29 -6.59 -10.79
N PHE A 194 -22.03 -6.31 -11.15
CA PHE A 194 -20.88 -7.05 -10.62
C PHE A 194 -20.85 -7.01 -9.08
N THR A 195 -20.97 -5.82 -8.49
CA THR A 195 -20.99 -5.66 -7.03
C THR A 195 -22.19 -6.37 -6.39
N ALA A 196 -23.37 -6.27 -7.00
CA ALA A 196 -24.58 -6.91 -6.49
C ALA A 196 -24.52 -8.44 -6.54
N LEU A 197 -23.86 -9.01 -7.53
CA LEU A 197 -23.71 -10.46 -7.71
C LEU A 197 -22.56 -11.04 -6.89
N ASN A 198 -21.52 -10.26 -6.61
CA ASN A 198 -20.35 -10.67 -5.82
C ASN A 198 -20.51 -10.42 -4.31
N THR A 199 -21.73 -10.49 -3.77
CA THR A 199 -22.02 -10.27 -2.34
C THR A 199 -21.26 -11.21 -1.38
N THR A 200 -20.65 -12.28 -1.90
CA THR A 200 -19.82 -13.24 -1.13
C THR A 200 -18.34 -13.19 -1.48
N GLY A 201 -17.93 -12.36 -2.48
CA GLY A 201 -16.54 -12.17 -2.90
C GLY A 201 -15.85 -11.01 -2.18
N LEU A 202 -14.53 -10.85 -2.41
CA LEU A 202 -13.81 -9.66 -2.00
C LEU A 202 -14.41 -8.45 -2.73
N PRO A 203 -14.72 -7.34 -2.01
CA PRO A 203 -15.19 -6.12 -2.65
C PRO A 203 -14.13 -5.65 -3.66
N LEU A 204 -14.59 -4.99 -4.73
CA LEU A 204 -13.69 -4.29 -5.66
C LEU A 204 -12.82 -3.32 -4.86
N ASP A 205 -11.53 -3.34 -5.17
CA ASP A 205 -10.61 -2.39 -4.60
C ASP A 205 -10.95 -0.97 -5.11
N VAL A 206 -10.68 0.04 -4.29
CA VAL A 206 -10.91 1.45 -4.62
C VAL A 206 -10.27 1.83 -5.95
N LYS A 207 -9.10 1.25 -6.25
CA LYS A 207 -8.37 1.43 -7.51
C LYS A 207 -9.15 0.94 -8.72
N ASP A 208 -9.76 -0.25 -8.63
CA ASP A 208 -10.53 -0.82 -9.75
C ASP A 208 -11.78 0.00 -10.03
N VAL A 209 -12.47 0.45 -8.99
CA VAL A 209 -13.62 1.36 -9.11
C VAL A 209 -13.19 2.69 -9.75
N PHE A 210 -12.06 3.26 -9.32
CA PHE A 210 -11.51 4.47 -9.90
C PHE A 210 -11.18 4.28 -11.39
N LYS A 211 -10.42 3.25 -11.76
CA LYS A 211 -10.05 2.96 -13.15
C LYS A 211 -11.28 2.93 -14.05
N VAL A 212 -12.28 2.20 -13.63
CA VAL A 212 -13.52 2.05 -14.41
C VAL A 212 -14.25 3.37 -14.60
N LYS A 213 -14.51 4.11 -13.51
CA LYS A 213 -15.20 5.41 -13.59
C LYS A 213 -14.38 6.43 -14.38
N PHE A 214 -13.08 6.40 -14.24
CA PHE A 214 -12.16 7.27 -14.96
C PHE A 214 -12.14 6.96 -16.46
N CYS A 215 -12.05 5.68 -16.82
CA CYS A 215 -12.10 5.25 -18.22
C CYS A 215 -13.45 5.57 -18.86
N ASP A 216 -14.57 5.38 -18.15
CA ASP A 216 -15.90 5.79 -18.63
C ASP A 216 -15.99 7.31 -18.82
N PHE A 217 -15.45 8.08 -17.88
CA PHE A 217 -15.36 9.53 -18.00
C PHE A 217 -14.55 9.95 -19.24
N LEU A 218 -13.38 9.36 -19.46
CA LEU A 218 -12.54 9.65 -20.62
C LEU A 218 -13.25 9.28 -21.94
N SER A 219 -13.98 8.16 -21.97
CA SER A 219 -14.71 7.72 -23.17
C SER A 219 -15.85 8.67 -23.59
N LYS A 220 -16.44 9.35 -22.61
CA LYS A 220 -17.53 10.31 -22.85
C LYS A 220 -17.05 11.73 -23.18
N ASN A 221 -15.76 11.99 -22.98
CA ASN A 221 -15.20 13.30 -23.23
C ASN A 221 -14.63 13.38 -24.65
N THR A 222 -15.22 14.23 -25.49
CA THR A 222 -14.88 14.38 -26.92
C THR A 222 -13.45 14.90 -27.17
N GLU A 223 -12.77 15.45 -26.16
CA GLU A 223 -11.37 15.87 -26.24
C GLU A 223 -10.38 14.68 -26.22
N TYR A 224 -10.84 13.49 -25.80
CA TYR A 224 -10.02 12.29 -25.66
C TYR A 224 -10.42 11.20 -26.68
N TYR A 225 -10.03 11.39 -27.92
CA TYR A 225 -10.43 10.53 -29.04
C TYR A 225 -9.94 9.07 -28.96
N ASN A 226 -8.89 8.78 -28.19
CA ASN A 226 -8.34 7.43 -28.11
C ASN A 226 -8.52 6.81 -26.72
N THR A 227 -9.73 6.28 -26.49
CA THR A 227 -10.09 5.66 -25.20
C THR A 227 -9.18 4.50 -24.84
N GLN A 228 -8.77 3.68 -25.82
CA GLN A 228 -7.92 2.52 -25.56
C GLN A 228 -6.52 2.94 -25.15
N GLU A 229 -5.96 3.97 -25.76
CA GLU A 229 -4.65 4.51 -25.40
C GLU A 229 -4.66 5.11 -23.99
N ASN A 230 -5.70 5.88 -23.64
CA ASN A 230 -5.85 6.42 -22.29
C ASN A 230 -5.96 5.32 -21.22
N ILE A 231 -6.67 4.23 -21.52
CA ILE A 231 -6.77 3.07 -20.63
C ILE A 231 -5.40 2.41 -20.46
N LYS A 232 -4.65 2.24 -21.57
CA LYS A 232 -3.29 1.72 -21.55
C LYS A 232 -2.38 2.56 -20.66
N ILE A 233 -2.39 3.88 -20.84
CA ILE A 233 -1.62 4.84 -20.03
C ILE A 233 -1.92 4.70 -18.53
N VAL A 234 -3.19 4.60 -18.15
CA VAL A 234 -3.59 4.43 -16.74
C VAL A 234 -3.09 3.09 -16.18
N ASN A 235 -3.16 2.01 -16.94
CA ASN A 235 -2.65 0.71 -16.49
C ASN A 235 -1.12 0.71 -16.37
N GLU A 236 -0.40 1.34 -17.31
CA GLU A 236 1.05 1.52 -17.23
C GLU A 236 1.43 2.33 -15.97
N ALA A 237 0.63 3.35 -15.60
CA ALA A 237 0.85 4.09 -14.37
C ALA A 237 0.80 3.22 -13.11
N TYR A 238 -0.15 2.29 -13.06
CA TYR A 238 -0.23 1.35 -11.94
C TYR A 238 0.92 0.33 -11.94
N ALA A 239 1.30 -0.17 -13.12
CA ALA A 239 2.41 -1.11 -13.24
C ALA A 239 3.75 -0.53 -12.77
N LEU A 240 3.98 0.78 -12.94
CA LEU A 240 5.18 1.46 -12.43
C LEU A 240 5.31 1.39 -10.90
N LEU A 241 4.23 1.17 -10.17
CA LEU A 241 4.22 1.17 -8.71
C LEU A 241 4.26 -0.24 -8.10
N GLU A 242 4.01 -1.30 -8.89
CA GLU A 242 3.99 -2.68 -8.41
C GLU A 242 5.34 -3.13 -7.82
N ASP A 243 6.45 -2.62 -8.34
CA ASP A 243 7.80 -2.95 -7.89
C ASP A 243 8.28 -2.11 -6.69
N LEU A 244 7.45 -1.19 -6.19
CA LEU A 244 7.82 -0.29 -5.11
C LEU A 244 7.36 -0.80 -3.74
N ASN A 245 8.30 -1.15 -2.88
CA ASN A 245 8.01 -1.72 -1.56
C ASN A 245 7.25 -0.77 -0.61
N ASP A 246 7.39 0.54 -0.78
CA ASP A 246 6.90 1.56 0.15
C ASP A 246 5.71 2.37 -0.38
N THR A 247 5.27 2.12 -1.61
CA THR A 247 4.14 2.80 -2.25
C THR A 247 3.14 1.80 -2.79
N ASN A 248 1.89 2.18 -2.78
CA ASN A 248 0.82 1.38 -3.34
C ASN A 248 -0.09 2.25 -4.25
N GLU A 249 -1.02 1.61 -4.86
CA GLU A 249 -1.96 2.24 -5.80
C GLU A 249 -2.88 3.27 -5.12
N ASP A 250 -3.21 3.09 -3.83
CA ASP A 250 -3.95 4.09 -3.05
C ASP A 250 -3.12 5.35 -2.82
N ASP A 251 -1.78 5.23 -2.72
CA ASP A 251 -0.89 6.37 -2.62
C ASP A 251 -0.91 7.20 -3.93
N LEU A 252 -0.99 6.56 -5.10
CA LEU A 252 -1.17 7.25 -6.38
C LEU A 252 -2.47 8.06 -6.42
N LEU A 253 -3.57 7.47 -5.96
CA LEU A 253 -4.87 8.15 -5.89
C LEU A 253 -4.84 9.35 -4.93
N ASP A 254 -4.12 9.25 -3.81
CA ASP A 254 -3.91 10.38 -2.89
C ASP A 254 -3.17 11.53 -3.58
N VAL A 255 -2.07 11.24 -4.29
CA VAL A 255 -1.28 12.25 -4.99
C VAL A 255 -2.09 12.88 -6.13
N TYR A 256 -2.79 12.06 -6.91
CA TYR A 256 -3.66 12.56 -7.98
C TYR A 256 -4.77 13.47 -7.44
N ARG A 257 -5.36 13.12 -6.31
CA ARG A 257 -6.32 13.96 -5.58
C ARG A 257 -5.72 15.31 -5.21
N PHE A 258 -4.53 15.35 -4.61
CA PHE A 258 -3.86 16.61 -4.27
C PHE A 258 -3.57 17.44 -5.52
N TYR A 259 -3.09 16.79 -6.58
CA TYR A 259 -2.80 17.44 -7.86
C TYR A 259 -4.07 18.09 -8.48
N LEU A 260 -5.17 17.36 -8.54
CA LEU A 260 -6.45 17.87 -9.07
C LEU A 260 -6.97 19.06 -8.25
N LEU A 261 -6.95 18.94 -6.91
CA LEU A 261 -7.37 20.01 -6.01
C LEU A 261 -6.50 21.26 -6.17
N GLY A 262 -5.18 21.08 -6.32
CA GLY A 262 -4.24 22.17 -6.54
C GLY A 262 -4.43 22.85 -7.88
N LYS A 263 -4.58 22.07 -8.95
CA LYS A 263 -4.78 22.57 -10.32
C LYS A 263 -6.08 23.36 -10.46
N ALA A 264 -7.16 22.89 -9.88
CA ALA A 264 -8.46 23.56 -9.91
C ALA A 264 -8.54 24.72 -8.90
N LYS A 265 -7.58 24.87 -7.99
CA LYS A 265 -7.61 25.81 -6.86
C LYS A 265 -8.93 25.73 -6.05
N GLN A 266 -9.48 24.54 -6.01
CA GLN A 266 -10.77 24.23 -5.38
C GLN A 266 -10.60 23.18 -4.28
N GLY A 267 -11.67 22.96 -3.57
CA GLY A 267 -11.73 21.93 -2.55
C GLY A 267 -11.90 22.50 -1.15
N THR A 268 -12.38 21.64 -0.28
CA THR A 268 -12.57 21.91 1.15
C THR A 268 -11.60 21.06 1.96
N SER A 269 -11.42 21.39 3.24
CA SER A 269 -10.66 20.50 4.14
C SER A 269 -11.28 19.09 4.21
N ASN A 270 -12.56 18.95 3.92
CA ASN A 270 -13.23 17.65 3.85
C ASN A 270 -12.74 16.80 2.67
N ASN A 271 -12.41 17.42 1.53
CA ASN A 271 -11.82 16.72 0.38
C ASN A 271 -10.44 16.11 0.67
N LEU A 272 -9.71 16.67 1.65
CA LEU A 272 -8.42 16.13 2.10
C LEU A 272 -8.58 15.02 3.16
N LYS A 273 -9.72 14.98 3.85
CA LYS A 273 -9.99 14.02 4.95
C LYS A 273 -10.73 12.79 4.52
N CYS A 274 -11.56 12.89 3.47
CA CYS A 274 -12.36 11.76 3.00
C CYS A 274 -11.45 10.66 2.40
N SER A 275 -11.98 9.46 2.27
CA SER A 275 -11.30 8.37 1.54
C SER A 275 -11.18 8.73 0.04
N ASN A 276 -10.25 8.08 -0.66
CA ASN A 276 -10.12 8.21 -2.12
C ASN A 276 -11.41 7.78 -2.81
N GLU A 277 -11.99 6.66 -2.38
CA GLU A 277 -13.28 6.18 -2.89
C GLU A 277 -14.35 7.26 -2.83
N LYS A 278 -14.56 7.87 -1.65
CA LYS A 278 -15.55 8.93 -1.50
C LYS A 278 -15.25 10.14 -2.39
N PHE A 279 -13.99 10.59 -2.42
CA PHE A 279 -13.58 11.75 -3.20
C PHE A 279 -13.86 11.57 -4.70
N PHE A 280 -13.41 10.44 -5.26
CA PHE A 280 -13.58 10.19 -6.69
C PHE A 280 -15.03 9.86 -7.06
N ASN A 281 -15.79 9.17 -6.20
CA ASN A 281 -17.22 8.99 -6.38
C ASN A 281 -17.97 10.33 -6.41
N ASP A 282 -17.70 11.22 -5.45
CA ASP A 282 -18.29 12.56 -5.42
C ASP A 282 -17.96 13.35 -6.69
N ILE A 283 -16.73 13.25 -7.22
CA ILE A 283 -16.34 13.89 -8.48
C ILE A 283 -17.12 13.30 -9.66
N PHE A 284 -17.12 11.99 -9.84
CA PHE A 284 -17.74 11.38 -11.02
C PHE A 284 -19.27 11.50 -11.00
N ASP A 285 -19.90 11.43 -9.85
CA ASP A 285 -21.35 11.37 -9.71
C ASP A 285 -22.02 12.77 -9.59
N SER A 286 -21.27 13.83 -9.22
CA SER A 286 -21.79 15.19 -9.02
C SER A 286 -21.48 16.13 -10.18
N SER A 287 -22.39 17.07 -10.46
CA SER A 287 -22.16 18.19 -11.39
C SER A 287 -21.25 19.29 -10.81
N ASP A 288 -21.04 19.29 -9.48
CA ASP A 288 -20.39 20.40 -8.77
C ASP A 288 -18.87 20.49 -9.00
N TYR A 289 -18.26 19.45 -9.58
CA TYR A 289 -16.81 19.35 -9.80
C TYR A 289 -16.39 19.56 -11.27
N SER A 290 -17.12 20.39 -12.01
CA SER A 290 -16.89 20.61 -13.47
C SER A 290 -15.45 21.03 -13.80
N ASP A 291 -14.84 21.89 -12.99
CA ASP A 291 -13.48 22.38 -13.24
C ASP A 291 -12.40 21.31 -12.93
N ILE A 292 -12.64 20.47 -11.90
CA ILE A 292 -11.78 19.33 -11.62
C ILE A 292 -11.88 18.32 -12.77
N LYS A 293 -13.09 17.99 -13.21
CA LYS A 293 -13.33 17.06 -14.33
C LYS A 293 -12.62 17.49 -15.62
N LYS A 294 -12.66 18.79 -15.96
CA LYS A 294 -11.95 19.35 -17.13
C LYS A 294 -10.43 19.23 -17.03
N SER A 295 -9.90 19.11 -15.81
CA SER A 295 -8.47 19.00 -15.55
C SER A 295 -7.98 17.56 -15.52
N MET A 296 -8.87 16.56 -15.58
CA MET A 296 -8.52 15.14 -15.49
C MET A 296 -7.98 14.61 -16.83
N LYS A 297 -6.77 14.04 -16.82
CA LYS A 297 -6.10 13.44 -17.98
C LYS A 297 -5.40 12.15 -17.58
N ALA A 298 -5.37 11.18 -18.50
CA ALA A 298 -4.64 9.92 -18.30
C ALA A 298 -3.13 10.16 -18.16
N ASP A 299 -2.57 11.04 -19.00
CA ASP A 299 -1.16 11.40 -18.95
C ASP A 299 -0.75 11.98 -17.58
N ASP A 300 -1.62 12.75 -16.92
CA ASP A 300 -1.34 13.27 -15.58
C ASP A 300 -1.16 12.13 -14.57
N VAL A 301 -1.97 11.06 -14.66
CA VAL A 301 -1.86 9.88 -13.78
C VAL A 301 -0.55 9.15 -14.01
N PHE A 302 -0.16 8.95 -15.27
CA PHE A 302 1.10 8.31 -15.64
C PHE A 302 2.32 9.12 -15.19
N ASN A 303 2.33 10.41 -15.47
CA ASN A 303 3.41 11.30 -15.08
C ASN A 303 3.58 11.36 -13.55
N ILE A 304 2.48 11.35 -12.80
CA ILE A 304 2.52 11.29 -11.33
C ILE A 304 3.14 9.96 -10.88
N ALA A 305 2.76 8.83 -11.47
CA ALA A 305 3.32 7.53 -11.15
C ALA A 305 4.84 7.49 -11.42
N GLN A 306 5.31 8.06 -12.54
CA GLN A 306 6.74 8.20 -12.84
C GLN A 306 7.46 9.07 -11.80
N VAL A 307 6.88 10.20 -11.40
CA VAL A 307 7.43 11.06 -10.34
C VAL A 307 7.53 10.30 -9.02
N MET A 308 6.52 9.51 -8.66
CA MET A 308 6.54 8.70 -7.45
C MET A 308 7.65 7.66 -7.52
N GLN A 309 7.75 6.92 -8.62
CA GLN A 309 8.76 5.88 -8.82
C GLN A 309 10.18 6.47 -8.71
N GLU A 310 10.47 7.55 -9.43
CA GLU A 310 11.79 8.17 -9.42
C GLU A 310 12.13 8.79 -8.06
N THR A 311 11.14 9.38 -7.38
CA THR A 311 11.30 9.90 -6.02
C THR A 311 11.70 8.79 -5.06
N GLU A 312 11.03 7.64 -5.08
CA GLU A 312 11.37 6.50 -4.21
C GLU A 312 12.76 5.93 -4.52
N ARG A 313 13.12 5.81 -5.80
CA ARG A 313 14.45 5.38 -6.22
C ARG A 313 15.55 6.29 -5.64
N LEU A 314 15.36 7.60 -5.73
CA LEU A 314 16.31 8.58 -5.18
C LEU A 314 16.34 8.55 -3.65
N LEU A 315 15.19 8.40 -2.98
CA LEU A 315 15.11 8.27 -1.53
C LEU A 315 15.83 7.03 -1.03
N GLN A 316 15.63 5.88 -1.68
CA GLN A 316 16.29 4.65 -1.31
C GLN A 316 17.82 4.79 -1.44
N ASN A 317 18.30 5.37 -2.55
CA ASN A 317 19.72 5.65 -2.74
C ASN A 317 20.29 6.59 -1.65
N LYS A 318 19.56 7.65 -1.32
CA LYS A 318 19.95 8.57 -0.23
C LYS A 318 20.03 7.86 1.12
N ARG A 319 19.01 7.08 1.49
CA ARG A 319 18.97 6.34 2.76
C ARG A 319 20.15 5.39 2.90
N GLN A 320 20.53 4.70 1.82
CA GLN A 320 21.64 3.74 1.82
C GLN A 320 23.02 4.39 2.00
N ASN A 321 23.21 5.58 1.45
CA ASN A 321 24.53 6.18 1.34
C ASN A 321 24.81 7.33 2.32
N ILE A 322 23.80 7.80 3.05
CA ILE A 322 23.97 8.93 3.97
C ILE A 322 24.07 8.49 5.43
N ALA A 323 24.95 9.13 6.18
CA ALA A 323 25.00 8.95 7.62
C ALA A 323 23.75 9.55 8.30
N THR A 324 23.32 8.95 9.40
CA THR A 324 22.22 9.50 10.21
C THR A 324 22.67 10.81 10.85
N THR A 325 21.99 11.91 10.55
CA THR A 325 22.17 13.24 11.15
C THR A 325 20.81 13.90 11.36
N SER A 326 20.76 15.02 12.07
CA SER A 326 19.51 15.79 12.22
C SER A 326 19.01 16.35 10.87
N GLU A 327 19.90 16.60 9.93
CA GLU A 327 19.57 17.07 8.58
C GLU A 327 19.03 15.93 7.71
N SER A 328 19.68 14.75 7.76
CA SER A 328 19.29 13.59 6.93
C SER A 328 17.94 12.99 7.32
N ILE A 329 17.42 13.29 8.50
CA ILE A 329 16.08 12.84 8.95
C ILE A 329 14.96 13.25 7.98
N CYS A 330 15.16 14.29 7.16
CA CYS A 330 14.16 14.66 6.14
C CYS A 330 13.85 13.52 5.16
N PHE A 331 14.80 12.61 4.90
CA PHE A 331 14.56 11.45 4.04
C PHE A 331 13.70 10.35 4.68
N LEU A 332 13.34 10.51 5.96
CA LEU A 332 12.33 9.72 6.67
C LEU A 332 11.02 10.50 6.89
N ALA A 333 10.87 11.67 6.28
CA ALA A 333 9.74 12.58 6.56
C ALA A 333 8.37 11.94 6.25
N ARG A 334 8.27 11.08 5.23
CA ARG A 334 7.05 10.35 4.89
C ARG A 334 6.62 9.41 6.02
N ASP A 335 7.57 8.67 6.56
CA ASP A 335 7.35 7.76 7.69
C ASP A 335 7.06 8.53 8.97
N LEU A 336 7.78 9.61 9.23
CA LEU A 336 7.52 10.53 10.32
C LEU A 336 6.12 11.13 10.25
N MET A 337 5.60 11.43 9.05
CA MET A 337 4.23 11.90 8.87
C MET A 337 3.22 10.85 9.31
N ASN A 338 3.44 9.55 9.05
CA ASN A 338 2.61 8.47 9.57
C ASN A 338 2.56 8.48 11.11
N TRP A 339 3.72 8.66 11.73
CA TRP A 339 3.84 8.67 13.19
C TRP A 339 3.37 9.98 13.82
N SER A 340 3.28 11.08 13.07
CA SER A 340 2.72 12.35 13.55
C SER A 340 1.20 12.28 13.80
N GLY A 341 0.56 11.20 13.33
CA GLY A 341 -0.88 11.01 13.40
C GLY A 341 -1.67 11.69 12.26
N TYR A 342 -0.97 12.15 11.25
CA TYR A 342 -1.52 12.71 10.02
C TYR A 342 -1.07 11.92 8.79
N GLY A 343 -1.02 10.60 8.92
CA GLY A 343 -0.54 9.69 7.86
C GLY A 343 -1.23 9.87 6.51
N ARG A 344 -2.47 10.35 6.48
CA ARG A 344 -3.18 10.73 5.24
C ARG A 344 -2.47 11.85 4.45
N LEU A 345 -1.56 12.59 5.07
CA LEU A 345 -0.78 13.65 4.44
C LEU A 345 0.63 13.20 4.06
N LYS A 346 0.99 11.93 4.28
CA LYS A 346 2.33 11.39 3.94
C LYS A 346 2.67 11.58 2.46
N ASN A 347 1.68 11.44 1.60
CA ASN A 347 1.82 11.52 0.15
C ASN A 347 1.93 12.96 -0.39
N LEU A 348 1.87 13.97 0.50
CA LEU A 348 2.26 15.33 0.15
C LEU A 348 3.74 15.42 -0.28
N LEU A 349 4.58 14.43 0.05
CA LEU A 349 5.95 14.36 -0.47
C LEU A 349 5.95 14.47 -2.00
N TYR A 350 5.22 13.60 -2.68
CA TYR A 350 5.18 13.56 -4.14
C TYR A 350 4.49 14.82 -4.72
N TYR A 351 3.46 15.31 -4.00
CA TYR A 351 2.82 16.57 -4.39
C TYR A 351 3.78 17.76 -4.30
N PHE A 352 4.68 17.81 -3.31
CA PHE A 352 5.73 18.83 -3.24
C PHE A 352 6.72 18.72 -4.40
N VAL A 353 7.12 17.49 -4.78
CA VAL A 353 7.97 17.28 -5.97
C VAL A 353 7.29 17.86 -7.21
N LEU A 354 6.00 17.60 -7.42
CA LEU A 354 5.22 18.15 -8.51
C LEU A 354 5.11 19.69 -8.46
N CYS A 355 4.96 20.28 -7.26
CA CYS A 355 4.89 21.73 -7.10
C CYS A 355 6.21 22.44 -7.33
N LEU A 356 7.34 21.80 -7.01
CA LEU A 356 8.67 22.35 -7.19
C LEU A 356 9.12 22.38 -8.67
N ASN A 357 8.53 21.51 -9.49
CA ASN A 357 8.76 21.47 -10.93
C ASN A 357 7.44 21.32 -11.73
N PRO A 358 6.59 22.36 -11.76
CA PRO A 358 5.25 22.23 -12.33
C PRO A 358 5.21 22.13 -13.87
N SER A 359 6.29 22.43 -14.55
CA SER A 359 6.38 22.46 -16.03
C SER A 359 7.00 21.20 -16.63
N ASP A 360 7.67 20.42 -15.80
CA ASP A 360 8.41 19.23 -16.23
C ASP A 360 8.33 18.20 -15.12
N PHE A 361 7.91 17.00 -15.44
CA PHE A 361 7.81 15.89 -14.49
C PHE A 361 9.19 15.23 -14.20
N HIS A 362 10.29 15.87 -14.62
CA HIS A 362 11.64 15.37 -14.33
C HIS A 362 12.02 15.58 -12.87
N VAL A 363 12.42 14.51 -12.20
CA VAL A 363 12.76 14.50 -10.77
C VAL A 363 14.29 14.57 -10.62
N THR A 364 14.77 15.55 -9.84
CA THR A 364 16.19 15.68 -9.48
C THR A 364 16.39 15.47 -7.98
N GLU A 365 17.64 15.15 -7.58
CA GLU A 365 17.97 15.03 -6.16
C GLU A 365 17.65 16.30 -5.36
N GLU A 366 17.93 17.49 -5.91
CA GLU A 366 17.64 18.76 -5.26
C GLU A 366 16.15 18.96 -5.01
N ILE A 367 15.30 18.58 -5.98
CA ILE A 367 13.84 18.65 -5.84
C ILE A 367 13.39 17.71 -4.73
N VAL A 368 13.91 16.48 -4.69
CA VAL A 368 13.58 15.50 -3.64
C VAL A 368 14.04 15.99 -2.27
N ASP A 369 15.26 16.52 -2.15
CA ASP A 369 15.81 17.07 -0.92
C ASP A 369 14.90 18.19 -0.38
N ASN A 370 14.49 19.11 -1.25
CA ASN A 370 13.57 20.19 -0.90
C ASN A 370 12.18 19.67 -0.49
N ALA A 371 11.63 18.72 -1.22
CA ALA A 371 10.32 18.13 -0.92
C ALA A 371 10.34 17.38 0.43
N CYS A 372 11.39 16.59 0.69
CA CYS A 372 11.60 15.92 1.98
C CYS A 372 11.72 16.92 3.13
N SER A 373 12.47 18.00 2.90
CA SER A 373 12.60 19.08 3.87
C SER A 373 11.26 19.73 4.20
N MET A 374 10.45 20.02 3.19
CA MET A 374 9.10 20.58 3.35
C MET A 374 8.18 19.64 4.13
N LEU A 375 8.23 18.35 3.81
CA LEU A 375 7.41 17.35 4.51
C LEU A 375 7.85 17.16 5.96
N LEU A 376 9.16 17.22 6.24
CA LEU A 376 9.68 17.20 7.60
C LEU A 376 9.17 18.39 8.41
N ASP A 377 9.24 19.60 7.86
CA ASP A 377 8.75 20.80 8.52
C ASP A 377 7.24 20.68 8.83
N LEU A 378 6.45 20.16 7.90
CA LEU A 378 5.03 19.88 8.12
C LEU A 378 4.81 18.79 9.17
N SER A 379 5.61 17.71 9.19
CA SER A 379 5.48 16.63 10.17
C SER A 379 5.81 17.09 11.59
N CYS A 380 6.81 17.97 11.75
CA CYS A 380 7.13 18.63 13.01
C CYS A 380 5.95 19.47 13.50
N MET A 381 5.36 20.30 12.64
CA MET A 381 4.16 21.07 12.97
C MET A 381 3.02 20.15 13.41
N CYS A 382 2.75 19.09 12.64
CA CYS A 382 1.69 18.12 12.93
C CYS A 382 1.91 17.42 14.28
N SER A 383 3.14 17.02 14.58
CA SER A 383 3.46 16.35 15.85
C SER A 383 3.21 17.25 17.06
N LEU A 384 3.58 18.53 16.97
CA LEU A 384 3.28 19.53 18.00
C LEU A 384 1.76 19.71 18.19
N TYR A 385 1.03 19.82 17.08
CA TYR A 385 -0.39 20.12 17.09
C TYR A 385 -1.23 19.00 17.71
N ARG A 386 -0.91 17.76 17.42
CA ARG A 386 -1.66 16.61 17.94
C ARG A 386 -1.39 16.35 19.43
N MET A 387 -0.35 16.92 20.01
CA MET A 387 -0.12 16.78 21.45
C MET A 387 -1.28 17.30 22.30
N TYR A 388 -2.19 18.08 21.74
CA TYR A 388 -3.18 18.79 22.52
C TYR A 388 -4.64 18.33 22.42
N TYR A 389 -5.18 17.89 21.27
CA TYR A 389 -6.59 17.42 21.18
C TYR A 389 -6.97 16.74 19.86
N SER A 390 -7.86 15.74 19.94
CA SER A 390 -8.51 15.09 18.79
C SER A 390 -9.46 16.02 17.99
N LYS A 391 -9.90 17.14 18.56
CA LYS A 391 -10.79 18.11 17.91
C LYS A 391 -10.07 19.08 16.96
N ILE A 392 -8.73 19.16 17.02
CA ILE A 392 -7.92 20.14 16.27
C ILE A 392 -7.47 19.61 14.89
N LEU A 393 -7.82 18.39 14.54
CA LEU A 393 -7.55 17.82 13.21
C LEU A 393 -7.93 18.78 12.06
N ASN A 394 -9.01 19.52 12.22
CA ASN A 394 -9.51 20.44 11.22
C ASN A 394 -8.55 21.60 10.89
N GLU A 395 -7.80 22.11 11.88
CA GLU A 395 -6.91 23.26 11.66
C GLU A 395 -5.72 22.90 10.78
N VAL A 396 -5.12 21.71 10.97
CA VAL A 396 -4.02 21.25 10.11
C VAL A 396 -4.50 21.05 8.68
N PHE A 397 -5.66 20.42 8.47
CA PHE A 397 -6.20 20.25 7.13
C PHE A 397 -6.60 21.59 6.48
N ASN A 398 -7.10 22.55 7.25
CA ASN A 398 -7.36 23.90 6.77
C ASN A 398 -6.05 24.63 6.41
N PHE A 399 -4.99 24.45 7.22
CA PHE A 399 -3.65 24.96 6.92
C PHE A 399 -3.13 24.36 5.60
N VAL A 400 -3.17 23.03 5.45
CA VAL A 400 -2.74 22.34 4.23
C VAL A 400 -3.51 22.84 3.02
N LYS A 401 -4.83 22.93 3.12
CA LYS A 401 -5.65 23.49 2.04
C LYS A 401 -5.20 24.89 1.64
N LYS A 402 -5.11 25.80 2.61
CA LYS A 402 -4.84 27.21 2.36
C LYS A 402 -3.41 27.47 1.88
N ASN A 403 -2.42 26.86 2.51
CA ASN A 403 -1.02 27.21 2.35
C ASN A 403 -0.23 26.25 1.47
N ILE A 404 -0.82 25.09 1.11
CA ILE A 404 -0.17 24.07 0.28
C ILE A 404 -0.98 23.88 -1.00
N ILE A 405 -2.19 23.38 -0.91
CA ILE A 405 -3.00 23.03 -2.10
C ILE A 405 -3.35 24.28 -2.94
N ASN A 406 -3.83 25.34 -2.31
CA ASN A 406 -4.20 26.57 -3.03
C ASN A 406 -2.98 27.38 -3.52
N CYS A 407 -1.77 27.08 -3.02
CA CYS A 407 -0.54 27.78 -3.42
C CYS A 407 0.22 27.08 -4.56
N ASN A 408 -0.15 25.88 -4.93
CA ASN A 408 0.40 25.03 -6.01
C ASN A 408 1.69 25.57 -6.68
N SER A 409 1.58 26.35 -7.75
CA SER A 409 2.71 26.85 -8.56
C SER A 409 3.63 27.85 -7.87
N SER A 410 3.23 28.40 -6.73
CA SER A 410 4.05 29.36 -5.93
C SER A 410 4.62 28.73 -4.67
N LEU A 411 4.35 27.44 -4.43
CA LEU A 411 4.82 26.75 -3.24
C LEU A 411 6.32 26.44 -3.35
N ASN A 412 7.07 26.80 -2.32
CA ASN A 412 8.47 26.45 -2.18
C ASN A 412 8.85 26.33 -0.69
N PRO A 413 10.05 25.81 -0.34
CA PRO A 413 10.47 25.58 1.05
C PRO A 413 10.38 26.83 1.94
N SER A 414 10.80 27.99 1.44
CA SER A 414 10.82 29.23 2.22
C SER A 414 9.40 29.73 2.53
N ILE A 415 8.50 29.67 1.56
CA ILE A 415 7.09 30.07 1.72
C ILE A 415 6.38 29.15 2.71
N LEU A 416 6.55 27.83 2.59
CA LEU A 416 5.94 26.87 3.50
C LEU A 416 6.45 27.07 4.93
N LYS A 417 7.77 27.25 5.10
CA LYS A 417 8.39 27.48 6.39
C LYS A 417 7.87 28.74 7.05
N ALA A 418 7.76 29.85 6.32
CA ALA A 418 7.16 31.10 6.81
C ALA A 418 5.71 30.90 7.25
N SER A 419 4.91 30.19 6.43
CA SER A 419 3.51 29.90 6.75
C SER A 419 3.36 29.03 8.00
N ILE A 420 4.25 28.05 8.21
CA ILE A 420 4.28 27.22 9.43
C ILE A 420 4.64 28.08 10.64
N SER A 421 5.67 28.92 10.52
CA SER A 421 6.10 29.81 11.60
C SER A 421 4.98 30.76 12.01
N ASP A 422 4.31 31.39 11.06
CA ASP A 422 3.17 32.28 11.33
C ASP A 422 1.99 31.52 11.98
N PHE A 423 1.73 30.29 11.50
CA PHE A 423 0.69 29.45 12.09
C PHE A 423 0.95 29.07 13.55
N LEU A 424 2.23 28.90 13.92
CA LEU A 424 2.64 28.53 15.28
C LEU A 424 2.83 29.73 16.21
N LYS A 425 2.99 30.96 15.67
CA LYS A 425 3.37 32.16 16.41
C LYS A 425 2.51 32.45 17.66
N ASP A 426 1.21 32.29 17.53
CA ASP A 426 0.24 32.57 18.59
C ASP A 426 -0.07 31.36 19.48
N LYS A 427 0.66 30.25 19.29
CA LYS A 427 0.39 28.97 19.94
C LYS A 427 1.47 28.60 20.97
N LYS A 428 1.79 29.56 21.85
CA LYS A 428 2.83 29.39 22.88
C LYS A 428 2.65 28.13 23.73
N TYR A 429 1.42 27.72 24.00
CA TYR A 429 1.12 26.50 24.75
C TYR A 429 1.66 25.20 24.10
N LEU A 430 1.79 25.15 22.78
CA LEU A 430 2.39 24.00 22.11
C LEU A 430 3.87 23.85 22.43
N LEU A 431 4.55 24.98 22.64
CA LEU A 431 5.96 25.05 22.92
C LEU A 431 6.27 24.72 24.37
N ASP A 432 5.44 25.21 25.29
CA ASP A 432 5.57 24.88 26.71
C ASP A 432 5.42 23.37 26.89
N ASN A 433 4.49 22.73 26.18
CA ASN A 433 4.31 21.29 26.20
C ASN A 433 5.46 20.53 25.53
N TYR A 434 5.98 21.02 24.42
CA TYR A 434 7.15 20.44 23.76
C TYR A 434 8.36 20.44 24.70
N ASN A 435 8.65 21.57 25.34
CA ASN A 435 9.74 21.68 26.30
C ASN A 435 9.53 20.76 27.51
N ALA A 436 8.35 20.75 28.10
CA ALA A 436 8.02 19.87 29.21
C ALA A 436 8.21 18.37 28.85
N LEU A 437 7.83 17.99 27.64
CA LEU A 437 7.96 16.64 27.14
C LEU A 437 9.41 16.22 26.95
N LEU A 438 10.24 17.07 26.36
CA LEU A 438 11.66 16.78 26.13
C LEU A 438 12.49 16.82 27.41
N LEU A 439 12.17 17.70 28.36
CA LEU A 439 12.86 17.79 29.66
C LEU A 439 12.45 16.68 30.63
N GLY A 440 11.47 15.85 30.29
CA GLY A 440 10.97 14.81 31.17
C GLY A 440 10.11 15.31 32.32
N THR A 441 9.58 16.53 32.20
CA THR A 441 8.61 17.08 33.15
C THR A 441 7.16 16.71 32.84
N SER A 442 6.93 16.05 31.72
CA SER A 442 5.66 15.40 31.37
C SER A 442 5.90 14.04 30.73
N SER A 443 4.94 13.11 30.89
CA SER A 443 5.02 11.78 30.32
C SER A 443 4.81 11.81 28.80
N VAL A 444 5.76 11.24 28.04
CA VAL A 444 5.62 10.99 26.59
C VAL A 444 4.78 9.73 26.37
N PHE A 445 4.89 8.76 27.27
CA PHE A 445 4.28 7.45 27.12
C PHE A 445 2.75 7.49 27.03
N ASP A 446 2.12 8.34 27.84
CA ASP A 446 0.66 8.52 27.83
C ASP A 446 0.15 9.30 26.59
N ASN A 447 1.06 9.69 25.71
CA ASN A 447 0.77 10.48 24.53
C ASN A 447 0.75 9.62 23.26
N SER A 448 -0.27 9.81 22.41
CA SER A 448 -0.38 9.10 21.13
C SER A 448 0.76 9.36 20.14
N ARG A 449 1.78 10.15 20.49
CA ARG A 449 2.96 10.47 19.68
C ARG A 449 4.25 10.02 20.29
N VAL A 450 4.20 9.24 21.33
CA VAL A 450 5.40 8.63 21.90
C VAL A 450 6.29 8.03 20.80
N HIS A 451 5.69 7.38 19.82
CA HIS A 451 6.44 6.79 18.71
C HIS A 451 7.15 7.80 17.82
N TYR A 452 6.57 8.98 17.56
CA TYR A 452 7.24 10.03 16.79
C TYR A 452 8.55 10.46 17.46
N PHE A 453 8.49 10.77 18.75
CA PHE A 453 9.66 11.19 19.50
C PHE A 453 10.63 10.05 19.80
N LEU A 454 10.13 8.84 20.01
CA LEU A 454 10.99 7.66 20.16
C LEU A 454 11.74 7.33 18.87
N LEU A 455 11.13 7.53 17.70
CA LEU A 455 11.81 7.35 16.43
C LEU A 455 12.95 8.38 16.26
N LEU A 456 12.70 9.64 16.60
CA LEU A 456 13.77 10.66 16.62
C LEU A 456 14.84 10.35 17.67
N SER A 457 14.44 9.82 18.83
CA SER A 457 15.38 9.34 19.85
C SER A 457 16.22 8.16 19.34
N TYR A 458 15.63 7.25 18.58
CA TYR A 458 16.34 6.15 17.94
C TYR A 458 17.33 6.64 16.87
N ALA A 459 16.92 7.62 16.07
CA ALA A 459 17.80 8.24 15.08
C ALA A 459 19.02 8.92 15.73
N GLU A 460 18.87 9.50 16.93
CA GLU A 460 20.00 10.02 17.70
C GLU A 460 20.96 8.90 18.13
N ASP A 461 20.45 7.72 18.51
CA ASP A 461 21.30 6.56 18.82
C ASP A 461 22.05 6.09 17.55
N CYS A 462 21.40 6.05 16.38
CA CYS A 462 22.06 5.75 15.10
C CYS A 462 23.14 6.80 14.74
N TYR A 463 22.86 8.08 14.97
CA TYR A 463 23.86 9.15 14.83
C TYR A 463 25.07 8.92 15.74
N SER A 464 24.83 8.64 17.01
CA SER A 464 25.88 8.38 18.01
C SER A 464 26.72 7.15 17.65
N ALA A 465 26.11 6.13 17.05
CA ALA A 465 26.76 4.92 16.56
C ALA A 465 27.44 5.10 15.19
N LYS A 466 27.27 6.24 14.52
CA LYS A 466 27.73 6.52 13.15
C LYS A 466 27.12 5.56 12.10
N GLU A 467 25.90 5.13 12.33
CA GLU A 467 25.16 4.27 11.40
C GLU A 467 24.55 5.06 10.23
N THR A 468 24.26 4.36 9.14
CA THR A 468 23.54 4.94 7.98
C THR A 468 22.07 5.18 8.32
N LEU A 469 21.43 6.05 7.54
CA LEU A 469 20.00 6.31 7.68
C LEU A 469 19.16 5.08 7.33
N GLU A 470 19.61 4.25 6.40
CA GLU A 470 18.96 2.98 6.06
C GLU A 470 18.90 2.04 7.26
N LYS A 471 19.97 1.97 8.07
CA LYS A 471 19.97 1.15 9.28
C LYS A 471 18.90 1.61 10.27
N CYS A 472 18.74 2.92 10.45
CA CYS A 472 17.67 3.50 11.25
C CYS A 472 16.28 3.12 10.70
N TYR A 473 16.10 3.22 9.40
CA TYR A 473 14.87 2.87 8.70
C TYR A 473 14.50 1.40 8.84
N LEU A 474 15.44 0.49 8.51
CA LEU A 474 15.20 -0.96 8.55
C LEU A 474 14.96 -1.48 9.97
N ASP A 475 15.65 -0.93 10.96
CA ASP A 475 15.48 -1.41 12.33
C ASP A 475 14.10 -1.11 12.92
N ILE A 476 13.46 0.00 12.53
CA ILE A 476 12.23 0.48 13.16
C ILE A 476 11.05 0.60 12.20
N LEU A 477 11.24 1.20 11.02
CA LEU A 477 10.14 1.57 10.14
C LEU A 477 9.71 0.45 9.21
N HIS A 478 10.65 -0.40 8.79
CA HIS A 478 10.41 -1.51 7.87
C HIS A 478 10.09 -2.83 8.57
N ARG A 479 10.00 -2.84 9.90
CA ARG A 479 9.60 -4.03 10.67
C ARG A 479 8.08 -4.09 10.86
N ASP A 480 7.56 -5.31 11.01
CA ASP A 480 6.20 -5.52 11.45
C ASP A 480 5.98 -4.86 12.82
N LYS A 481 4.87 -4.13 12.97
CA LYS A 481 4.50 -3.39 14.20
C LYS A 481 4.50 -4.26 15.47
N TRP A 482 4.44 -5.57 15.33
CA TRP A 482 4.41 -6.54 16.43
C TRP A 482 5.79 -7.01 16.90
N ASP A 483 6.85 -6.63 16.17
CA ASP A 483 8.21 -7.07 16.47
C ASP A 483 8.93 -6.16 17.46
N ILE A 484 8.40 -4.96 17.72
CA ILE A 484 9.03 -3.95 18.56
C ILE A 484 8.02 -3.39 19.56
N ASP A 485 8.42 -3.37 20.83
CA ASP A 485 7.68 -2.75 21.93
C ASP A 485 8.44 -1.52 22.46
N ILE A 486 7.73 -0.68 23.22
CA ILE A 486 8.35 0.38 24.02
C ILE A 486 8.83 -0.22 25.34
N GLU A 487 10.12 -0.17 25.57
CA GLU A 487 10.76 -0.58 26.81
C GLU A 487 10.90 0.58 27.78
N HIS A 488 10.53 0.34 29.05
CA HIS A 488 10.83 1.22 30.18
C HIS A 488 12.09 0.71 30.89
N ILE A 489 13.20 1.44 30.77
CA ILE A 489 14.47 1.07 31.40
C ILE A 489 14.26 0.90 32.91
N HIS A 490 13.67 1.89 33.58
CA HIS A 490 13.09 1.75 34.92
C HIS A 490 11.63 1.35 34.78
N SER A 491 11.28 0.16 35.24
CA SER A 491 9.96 -0.43 35.02
C SER A 491 8.83 0.36 35.67
N GLN A 492 7.71 0.49 34.99
CA GLN A 492 6.49 1.14 35.50
C GLN A 492 6.02 0.58 36.86
N LYS A 493 6.29 -0.70 37.13
CA LYS A 493 5.95 -1.37 38.41
C LYS A 493 6.50 -0.65 39.64
N PHE A 494 7.57 0.10 39.49
CA PHE A 494 8.28 0.73 40.62
C PHE A 494 8.06 2.24 40.72
N PHE A 495 7.26 2.88 39.84
CA PHE A 495 7.06 4.34 39.86
C PHE A 495 6.51 4.87 41.19
N ASP A 496 5.62 4.13 41.84
CA ASP A 496 4.99 4.55 43.11
C ASP A 496 5.96 4.50 44.31
N ASN A 497 7.08 3.75 44.21
CA ASN A 497 8.02 3.52 45.31
C ASN A 497 9.45 3.87 44.91
N SER A 498 9.65 4.78 43.98
CA SER A 498 10.94 5.18 43.43
C SER A 498 11.07 6.69 43.36
N PRO A 499 12.30 7.24 43.40
CA PRO A 499 12.55 8.66 43.08
C PRO A 499 12.14 9.02 41.65
N ILE A 500 12.05 8.04 40.73
CA ILE A 500 11.60 8.26 39.37
C ILE A 500 10.08 8.30 39.36
N SER A 501 9.53 9.53 39.29
CA SER A 501 8.07 9.71 39.17
C SER A 501 7.49 9.11 37.90
N LYS A 502 6.17 8.96 37.85
CA LYS A 502 5.48 8.46 36.65
C LYS A 502 5.78 9.34 35.43
N GLU A 503 5.83 10.66 35.58
CA GLU A 503 6.13 11.61 34.52
C GLU A 503 7.55 11.41 33.99
N LEU A 504 8.52 11.34 34.87
CA LEU A 504 9.91 11.09 34.51
C LEU A 504 10.13 9.69 33.93
N GLY A 505 9.46 8.69 34.49
CA GLY A 505 9.47 7.33 33.99
C GLY A 505 8.89 7.16 32.57
N GLY A 506 7.95 8.03 32.20
CA GLY A 506 7.40 8.12 30.84
C GLY A 506 8.18 9.05 29.91
N SER A 507 9.34 9.59 30.31
CA SER A 507 10.15 10.48 29.48
C SER A 507 11.08 9.73 28.52
N LEU A 508 11.59 10.45 27.50
CA LEU A 508 12.50 9.87 26.49
C LEU A 508 13.79 9.31 27.11
N GLY A 509 14.20 9.81 28.27
CA GLY A 509 15.36 9.28 28.98
C GLY A 509 15.15 7.87 29.52
N ASN A 510 13.92 7.51 29.85
CA ASN A 510 13.57 6.19 30.36
C ASN A 510 13.01 5.23 29.31
N LEU A 511 12.75 5.72 28.09
CA LEU A 511 12.11 4.93 27.03
C LEU A 511 13.10 4.59 25.91
N MET A 512 12.94 3.40 25.33
CA MET A 512 13.63 2.99 24.11
C MET A 512 12.83 1.90 23.39
N TYR A 513 13.15 1.62 22.13
CA TYR A 513 12.61 0.45 21.45
C TYR A 513 13.37 -0.80 21.84
N LEU A 514 12.63 -1.91 21.99
CA LEU A 514 13.15 -3.24 22.26
C LEU A 514 12.33 -4.27 21.49
N GLU A 515 12.97 -5.34 21.02
CA GLU A 515 12.25 -6.43 20.35
C GLU A 515 11.20 -7.03 21.28
N SER A 516 9.97 -7.22 20.78
CA SER A 516 8.82 -7.68 21.56
C SER A 516 9.06 -9.01 22.24
N GLY A 517 9.80 -9.93 21.61
CA GLY A 517 10.17 -11.21 22.19
C GLY A 517 11.06 -11.07 23.45
N ILE A 518 12.02 -10.14 23.41
CA ILE A 518 12.89 -9.84 24.55
C ILE A 518 12.09 -9.13 25.64
N ASN A 519 11.32 -8.11 25.29
CA ASN A 519 10.54 -7.31 26.22
C ASN A 519 9.52 -8.18 26.99
N ARG A 520 8.79 -9.05 26.30
CA ARG A 520 7.82 -9.97 26.93
C ARG A 520 8.48 -10.96 27.88
N THR A 521 9.66 -11.48 27.51
CA THR A 521 10.43 -12.36 28.39
C THR A 521 10.86 -11.64 29.67
N LEU A 522 11.41 -10.44 29.55
CA LEU A 522 11.78 -9.61 30.70
C LEU A 522 10.55 -9.26 31.56
N GLY A 523 9.43 -8.89 30.94
CA GLY A 523 8.17 -8.61 31.63
C GLY A 523 7.61 -9.81 32.40
N LYS A 524 7.76 -11.03 31.88
CA LYS A 524 7.35 -12.26 32.55
C LYS A 524 8.23 -12.54 33.77
N ASP A 525 9.53 -12.40 33.63
CA ASP A 525 10.48 -12.59 34.73
C ASP A 525 10.24 -11.61 35.89
N ILE A 526 9.82 -10.36 35.60
CA ILE A 526 9.47 -9.36 36.61
C ILE A 526 8.21 -9.77 37.39
N LYS A 527 7.22 -10.41 36.72
CA LYS A 527 5.99 -10.90 37.35
C LYS A 527 6.24 -12.14 38.20
N ASP A 528 7.15 -13.00 37.78
CA ASP A 528 7.31 -14.36 38.35
C ASP A 528 8.22 -14.41 39.59
N SER A 529 8.68 -13.22 40.19
CA SER A 529 8.95 -13.38 41.59
C SER A 529 10.26 -12.97 42.22
N LYS A 530 11.32 -12.71 41.53
CA LYS A 530 12.62 -12.50 42.23
C LYS A 530 13.12 -11.05 42.20
N VAL A 531 12.47 -10.19 41.43
CA VAL A 531 12.87 -8.79 41.35
C VAL A 531 12.19 -8.02 42.50
N LYS A 532 12.95 -7.64 43.48
CA LYS A 532 12.45 -7.01 44.71
C LYS A 532 12.41 -5.48 44.61
N ASN A 533 13.27 -4.89 43.82
CA ASN A 533 13.41 -3.43 43.68
C ASN A 533 13.86 -3.03 42.27
N SER A 534 13.92 -1.74 41.99
CA SER A 534 14.29 -1.19 40.68
C SER A 534 15.75 -1.50 40.29
N LYS A 535 16.65 -1.58 41.25
CA LYS A 535 18.05 -1.94 40.99
C LYS A 535 18.17 -3.37 40.50
N ASP A 536 17.47 -4.33 41.13
CA ASP A 536 17.48 -5.74 40.71
C ASP A 536 16.87 -5.88 39.31
N ASP A 537 15.81 -5.12 38.98
CA ASP A 537 15.18 -5.07 37.67
C ASP A 537 16.17 -4.58 36.60
N TYR A 538 16.78 -3.44 36.80
CA TYR A 538 17.75 -2.87 35.88
C TYR A 538 18.96 -3.78 35.67
N TYR A 539 19.53 -4.31 36.75
CA TYR A 539 20.63 -5.27 36.70
C TYR A 539 20.24 -6.54 35.92
N GLY A 540 19.05 -7.05 36.19
CA GLY A 540 18.52 -8.23 35.49
C GLY A 540 18.36 -8.01 33.98
N LYS A 541 17.80 -6.87 33.57
CA LYS A 541 17.64 -6.53 32.15
C LYS A 541 18.97 -6.45 31.39
N LYS A 542 20.02 -5.94 32.04
CA LYS A 542 21.36 -5.82 31.45
C LYS A 542 22.11 -7.14 31.40
N THR A 543 22.04 -7.94 32.43
CA THR A 543 22.96 -9.08 32.67
C THR A 543 22.38 -10.40 32.21
N LYS A 544 21.05 -10.59 32.19
CA LYS A 544 20.42 -11.82 31.72
C LYS A 544 20.79 -12.15 30.28
N GLU A 545 21.03 -13.42 30.01
CA GLU A 545 21.32 -13.93 28.66
C GLU A 545 20.21 -13.55 27.65
N ASN A 546 18.96 -13.55 28.08
CA ASN A 546 17.80 -13.18 27.28
C ASN A 546 17.38 -11.71 27.45
N GLY A 547 18.24 -10.86 28.02
CA GLY A 547 18.01 -9.43 28.23
C GLY A 547 18.55 -8.55 27.09
N TYR A 548 18.96 -7.33 27.45
CA TYR A 548 19.45 -6.34 26.49
C TYR A 548 20.62 -6.81 25.62
N LYS A 549 21.49 -7.69 26.15
CA LYS A 549 22.61 -8.25 25.39
C LYS A 549 22.20 -9.02 24.13
N LYS A 550 20.97 -9.53 24.08
CA LYS A 550 20.45 -10.27 22.94
C LYS A 550 19.89 -9.36 21.84
N SER A 551 19.64 -8.10 22.14
CA SER A 551 19.04 -7.17 21.19
C SER A 551 19.97 -6.89 20.00
N LYS A 552 19.39 -6.78 18.81
CA LYS A 552 20.07 -6.38 17.58
C LYS A 552 19.93 -4.88 17.30
N LEU A 553 19.04 -4.19 18.04
CA LEU A 553 18.75 -2.77 17.84
C LEU A 553 19.93 -1.88 18.21
N VAL A 554 20.19 -0.86 17.40
CA VAL A 554 21.29 0.09 17.60
C VAL A 554 21.12 0.83 18.93
N SER A 555 19.91 1.26 19.28
CA SER A 555 19.65 1.97 20.52
C SER A 555 20.06 1.18 21.79
N ILE A 556 19.83 -0.13 21.78
CA ILE A 556 20.20 -0.99 22.91
C ILE A 556 21.73 -1.16 22.98
N LYS A 557 22.40 -1.30 21.83
CA LYS A 557 23.87 -1.39 21.78
C LYS A 557 24.53 -0.11 22.28
N VAL A 558 24.04 1.06 21.84
CA VAL A 558 24.51 2.37 22.31
C VAL A 558 24.23 2.53 23.80
N PHE A 559 23.04 2.16 24.26
CA PHE A 559 22.67 2.19 25.67
C PHE A 559 23.61 1.31 26.51
N MET A 560 23.82 0.06 26.11
CA MET A 560 24.69 -0.87 26.83
C MET A 560 26.14 -0.38 26.86
N SER A 561 26.68 0.12 25.75
CA SER A 561 28.05 0.67 25.72
C SER A 561 28.23 1.86 26.67
N LYS A 562 27.20 2.72 26.80
CA LYS A 562 27.30 3.94 27.60
C LYS A 562 27.02 3.73 29.08
N TYR A 563 26.11 2.79 29.41
CA TYR A 563 25.56 2.64 30.77
C TYR A 563 25.79 1.22 31.33
N GLU A 564 26.70 0.43 30.76
CA GLU A 564 26.97 -0.95 31.21
C GLU A 564 27.46 -0.99 32.67
N ASN A 565 28.28 -0.02 33.08
CA ASN A 565 28.87 0.06 34.41
C ASN A 565 27.96 0.68 35.47
N GLU A 566 26.83 1.24 35.07
CA GLU A 566 25.87 1.81 36.03
C GLU A 566 25.16 0.68 36.79
N GLU A 567 25.18 0.72 38.11
CA GLU A 567 24.56 -0.28 38.96
C GLU A 567 23.05 -0.11 39.10
N ASP A 568 22.54 1.11 38.96
CA ASP A 568 21.14 1.46 39.06
C ASP A 568 20.76 2.50 38.01
N TRP A 569 19.47 2.52 37.61
CA TRP A 569 18.94 3.53 36.68
C TRP A 569 18.29 4.65 37.47
N THR A 570 19.06 5.71 37.71
CA THR A 570 18.69 6.80 38.62
C THR A 570 17.95 7.93 37.91
N GLU A 571 17.30 8.81 38.69
CA GLU A 571 16.65 10.02 38.20
C GLU A 571 17.61 10.91 37.40
N GLU A 572 18.86 11.05 37.88
CA GLU A 572 19.89 11.83 37.20
C GLU A 572 20.26 11.25 35.84
N LEU A 573 20.37 9.93 35.73
CA LEU A 573 20.65 9.26 34.47
C LEU A 573 19.49 9.42 33.47
N VAL A 574 18.25 9.31 33.94
CA VAL A 574 17.06 9.59 33.12
C VAL A 574 17.08 11.02 32.59
N LYS A 575 17.34 12.02 33.45
CA LYS A 575 17.42 13.43 33.06
C LYS A 575 18.57 13.69 32.10
N ALA A 576 19.74 13.10 32.36
CA ALA A 576 20.93 13.24 31.50
C ALA A 576 20.67 12.68 30.08
N ARG A 577 20.08 11.48 30.00
CA ARG A 577 19.71 10.89 28.72
C ARG A 577 18.61 11.69 28.02
N SER A 578 17.62 12.20 28.74
CA SER A 578 16.58 13.08 28.16
C SER A 578 17.19 14.31 27.50
N ARG A 579 18.14 14.99 28.17
CA ARG A 579 18.84 16.17 27.61
C ARG A 579 19.63 15.83 26.34
N GLN A 580 20.29 14.68 26.29
CA GLN A 580 21.02 14.22 25.11
C GLN A 580 20.06 14.09 23.93
N LYS A 581 18.94 13.38 24.10
CA LYS A 581 17.92 13.22 23.07
C LYS A 581 17.32 14.54 22.63
N GLN A 582 17.06 15.41 23.58
CA GLN A 582 16.56 16.78 23.34
C GLN A 582 17.46 17.57 22.40
N GLY A 583 18.78 17.49 22.57
CA GLY A 583 19.73 18.23 21.71
C GLY A 583 19.58 17.88 20.23
N PHE A 584 19.46 16.58 19.91
CA PHE A 584 19.27 16.12 18.54
C PHE A 584 17.88 16.52 17.99
N ILE A 585 16.82 16.31 18.78
CA ILE A 585 15.45 16.63 18.39
C ILE A 585 15.27 18.14 18.19
N ASN A 586 15.87 18.95 19.06
CA ASN A 586 15.85 20.42 18.93
C ASN A 586 16.48 20.88 17.61
N ASN A 587 17.55 20.24 17.14
CA ASN A 587 18.14 20.61 15.85
C ASN A 587 17.16 20.39 14.69
N ILE A 588 16.31 19.39 14.78
CA ILE A 588 15.26 19.14 13.78
C ILE A 588 14.17 20.22 13.89
N PHE A 589 13.67 20.48 15.09
CA PHE A 589 12.57 21.45 15.33
C PHE A 589 12.96 22.93 15.17
N LYS A 590 14.27 23.28 15.30
CA LYS A 590 14.77 24.64 15.00
C LYS A 590 14.38 25.13 13.62
N ARG A 591 14.12 24.23 12.70
CA ARG A 591 13.71 24.53 11.33
C ARG A 591 12.42 25.36 11.28
N ILE A 592 11.46 25.02 12.16
CA ILE A 592 10.13 25.65 12.24
C ILE A 592 9.96 26.58 13.47
N LEU A 593 10.87 26.47 14.43
CA LEU A 593 10.82 27.20 15.71
C LEU A 593 12.13 27.97 15.98
N PRO A 594 12.57 28.89 15.12
CA PRO A 594 13.89 29.52 15.24
C PRO A 594 14.05 30.36 16.53
N THR A 595 12.97 30.87 17.12
CA THR A 595 12.99 31.80 18.25
C THR A 595 12.83 31.15 19.62
N ILE A 596 12.55 29.86 19.71
CA ILE A 596 12.05 29.26 20.95
C ILE A 596 13.07 28.33 21.62
N ILE A 597 14.10 27.92 20.88
CA ILE A 597 15.13 26.98 21.35
C ILE A 597 16.35 27.75 21.94
N THR A 598 16.32 29.06 21.97
CA THR A 598 17.41 29.91 22.48
C THR A 598 17.23 30.33 23.95
N GLN A 599 16.18 29.91 24.62
CA GLN A 599 15.97 30.03 26.05
C GLN A 599 15.98 28.64 26.71
#